data_ea349408bcfc58933895792c9cfd7903
#
_entry.id   ea349408bcfc58933895792c9cfd7903
#
_cell.length_a   1.000
_cell.length_b   1.000
_cell.length_c   1.000
_cell.angle_alpha   90.00
_cell.angle_beta   90.00
_cell.angle_gamma   90.00
#
_symmetry.space_group_name_H-M   'P 1'
#
loop_
_entity.id
_entity.type
_entity.pdbx_description
1 polymer ?
#
loop_
_entity_poly.entity_id
_entity_poly.type
_entity_poly.pdbx_seq_one_letter_code
_entity_poly.pdbx_strand_id
1 'polypeptide(L)' 'MGFMPLPHIRAEIERMSLQVRRQRKEIQTLQRSGIGTLPAEALLARMLVKIDDLRAQRAKLVGDARCGTKVNA' A
#
# COMPACT_ATOMS: atom_id res chain seq x y z
N MET A 1 -4.40 -1.91 -19.77
CA MET A 1 -4.29 -1.84 -19.36
C MET A 1 -3.87 -1.15 -18.70
N GLY A 2 -3.83 -0.89 -18.24
CA GLY A 2 -3.56 -0.42 -17.33
C GLY A 2 -2.76 0.64 -16.85
N PHE A 3 -2.96 1.69 -17.17
CA PHE A 3 -2.19 2.81 -16.71
C PHE A 3 -3.04 3.63 -15.77
N MET A 4 -2.57 3.77 -14.56
CA MET A 4 -3.30 4.47 -13.53
C MET A 4 -2.74 5.88 -13.36
N PRO A 5 -3.55 6.93 -13.52
CA PRO A 5 -3.05 8.29 -13.35
C PRO A 5 -2.67 8.59 -11.91
N LEU A 6 -1.79 9.55 -11.73
CA LEU A 6 -1.24 9.88 -10.43
C LEU A 6 -2.29 10.18 -9.36
N PRO A 7 -3.32 11.00 -9.61
CA PRO A 7 -4.33 11.23 -8.57
C PRO A 7 -5.04 9.95 -8.16
N HIS A 8 -5.23 9.06 -9.09
CA HIS A 8 -5.86 7.78 -8.81
C HIS A 8 -4.98 6.93 -7.90
N ILE A 9 -3.69 6.92 -8.19
CA ILE A 9 -2.75 6.15 -7.39
C ILE A 9 -2.70 6.69 -5.97
N ARG A 10 -2.69 7.99 -5.79
CA ARG A 10 -2.67 8.58 -4.47
C ARG A 10 -3.92 8.23 -3.67
N ALA A 11 -5.08 8.30 -4.32
CA ALA A 11 -6.33 7.94 -3.66
C ALA A 11 -6.33 6.47 -3.26
N GLU A 12 -5.80 5.63 -4.11
CA GLU A 12 -5.75 4.21 -3.83
C GLU A 12 -4.82 3.91 -2.66
N ILE A 13 -3.68 4.58 -2.59
CA ILE A 13 -2.76 4.42 -1.48
C ILE A 13 -3.44 4.81 -0.18
N GLU A 14 -4.16 5.92 -0.16
CA GLU A 14 -4.86 6.36 1.03
C GLU A 14 -5.89 5.34 1.47
N ARG A 15 -6.67 4.83 0.52
CA ARG A 15 -7.69 3.86 0.84
C ARG A 15 -7.09 2.59 1.41
N MET A 16 -6.03 2.13 0.79
CA MET A 16 -5.37 0.91 1.27
C MET A 16 -4.72 1.12 2.62
N SER A 17 -4.22 2.32 2.87
CA SER A 17 -3.64 2.62 4.18
C SER A 17 -4.68 2.51 5.29
N LEU A 18 -5.90 2.95 5.02
CA LEU A 18 -6.99 2.78 5.99
C LEU A 18 -7.31 1.31 6.21
N GLN A 19 -7.32 0.54 5.12
CA GLN A 19 -7.59 -0.88 5.24
C GLN A 19 -6.51 -1.59 6.05
N VAL A 20 -5.25 -1.17 5.88
CA VAL A 20 -4.16 -1.74 6.66
C VAL A 20 -4.36 -1.46 8.14
N ARG A 21 -4.77 -0.25 8.47
CA ARG A 21 -5.02 0.08 9.87
C ARG A 21 -6.11 -0.79 10.47
N ARG A 22 -7.19 -0.97 9.73
CA ARG A 22 -8.29 -1.81 10.17
C ARG A 22 -7.83 -3.25 10.35
N GLN A 23 -7.04 -3.73 9.41
CA GLN A 23 -6.56 -5.10 9.48
C GLN A 23 -5.67 -5.31 10.70
N ARG A 24 -4.81 -4.35 10.99
CA ARG A 24 -3.95 -4.44 12.17
C ARG A 24 -4.77 -4.45 13.46
N LYS A 25 -5.81 -3.64 13.49
CA LYS A 25 -6.69 -3.62 14.64
C LYS A 25 -7.40 -4.95 14.82
N GLU A 26 -7.84 -5.52 13.72
CA GLU A 26 -8.50 -6.81 13.76
C GLU A 26 -7.57 -7.88 14.29
N ILE A 27 -6.31 -7.86 13.84
CA ILE A 27 -5.33 -8.83 14.32
C ILE A 27 -5.16 -8.70 15.82
N GLN A 28 -5.07 -7.47 16.33
CA GLN A 28 -4.95 -7.25 17.76
C GLN A 28 -6.14 -7.82 18.50
N THR A 29 -7.33 -7.60 17.99
CA THR A 29 -8.55 -8.12 18.60
C THR A 29 -8.55 -9.64 18.64
N LEU A 30 -8.15 -10.25 17.54
CA LEU A 30 -8.06 -11.71 17.48
C LEU A 30 -7.05 -12.26 18.47
N GLN A 31 -5.91 -11.57 18.60
CA GLN A 31 -4.89 -11.98 19.54
C GLN A 31 -5.39 -11.94 20.98
N ARG A 32 -6.11 -10.89 21.33
CA ARG A 32 -6.66 -10.76 22.67
C ARG A 32 -7.69 -11.86 22.96
N SER A 33 -8.41 -12.29 21.93
CA SER A 33 -9.41 -13.32 22.07
C SER A 33 -8.81 -14.72 22.01
N GLY A 34 -7.52 -14.85 21.79
CA GLY A 34 -6.89 -16.17 21.66
C GLY A 34 -7.20 -16.87 20.37
N ILE A 35 -7.67 -16.14 19.37
CA ILE A 35 -8.03 -16.73 18.08
C ILE A 35 -6.82 -16.65 17.15
N GLY A 36 -6.66 -17.65 16.29
CA GLY A 36 -5.55 -17.69 15.36
C GLY A 36 -5.56 -16.50 14.41
N THR A 37 -4.40 -15.93 14.15
CA THR A 37 -4.28 -14.72 13.34
C THR A 37 -3.61 -14.96 11.99
N LEU A 38 -3.22 -16.19 11.68
CA LEU A 38 -2.47 -16.45 10.45
C LEU A 38 -3.17 -15.98 9.17
N PRO A 39 -4.47 -16.28 8.99
CA PRO A 39 -5.13 -15.77 7.78
C PRO A 39 -5.18 -14.25 7.72
N ALA A 40 -5.41 -13.61 8.87
CA ALA A 40 -5.48 -12.15 8.92
C ALA A 40 -4.11 -11.54 8.65
N GLU A 41 -3.04 -12.16 9.14
CA GLU A 41 -1.70 -11.69 8.89
C GLU A 41 -1.31 -11.88 7.43
N ALA A 42 -1.73 -12.97 6.81
CA ALA A 42 -1.47 -13.18 5.39
C ALA A 42 -2.14 -12.12 4.55
N LEU A 43 -3.37 -11.75 4.91
CA LEU A 43 -4.07 -10.68 4.20
C LEU A 43 -3.35 -9.36 4.38
N LEU A 44 -2.90 -9.06 5.58
CA LEU A 44 -2.14 -7.84 5.83
C LEU A 44 -0.87 -7.79 4.97
N ALA A 45 -0.17 -8.90 4.87
CA ALA A 45 1.04 -8.96 4.06
C ALA A 45 0.75 -8.62 2.61
N ARG A 46 -0.35 -9.13 2.06
CA ARG A 46 -0.73 -8.83 0.69
C ARG A 46 -1.09 -7.36 0.52
N MET A 47 -1.76 -6.79 1.51
CA MET A 47 -2.09 -5.36 1.47
C MET A 47 -0.83 -4.50 1.44
N LEU A 48 0.16 -4.87 2.24
CA LEU A 48 1.40 -4.11 2.31
C LEU A 48 2.18 -4.19 1.00
N VAL A 49 2.20 -5.37 0.37
CA VAL A 49 2.83 -5.51 -0.93
C VAL A 49 2.13 -4.63 -1.96
N LYS A 50 0.81 -4.60 -1.93
CA LYS A 50 0.04 -3.79 -2.86
C LYS A 50 0.35 -2.31 -2.67
N ILE A 51 0.45 -1.86 -1.43
CA ILE A 51 0.78 -0.46 -1.16
C ILE A 51 2.18 -0.14 -1.66
N ASP A 52 3.13 -1.04 -1.45
CA ASP A 52 4.48 -0.84 -1.95
C ASP A 52 4.50 -0.69 -3.46
N ASP A 53 3.74 -1.53 -4.16
CA ASP A 53 3.64 -1.41 -5.61
C ASP A 53 3.07 -0.06 -6.03
N LEU A 54 2.02 0.38 -5.35
CA LEU A 54 1.40 1.66 -5.67
C LEU A 54 2.35 2.81 -5.40
N ARG A 55 3.11 2.73 -4.31
CA ARG A 55 4.10 3.76 -3.99
C ARG A 55 5.20 3.79 -5.03
N ALA A 56 5.62 2.63 -5.51
CA ALA A 56 6.63 2.57 -6.55
C ALA A 56 6.10 3.19 -7.84
N GLN A 57 4.85 2.91 -8.20
CA GLN A 57 4.26 3.52 -9.37
C GLN A 57 4.16 5.03 -9.22
N ARG A 58 3.76 5.50 -8.04
CA ARG A 58 3.67 6.93 -7.79
C ARG A 58 5.02 7.58 -7.92
N ALA A 59 6.05 6.98 -7.34
CA ALA A 59 7.39 7.54 -7.40
C ALA A 59 7.88 7.61 -8.84
N LYS A 60 7.58 6.59 -9.63
CA LYS A 60 7.98 6.56 -11.02
C LYS A 60 7.30 7.67 -11.81
N LEU A 61 6.01 7.87 -11.60
CA LEU A 61 5.29 8.92 -12.31
C LEU A 61 5.77 10.30 -11.92
N VAL A 62 6.04 10.51 -10.64
CA VAL A 62 6.57 11.78 -10.18
C VAL A 62 7.98 11.99 -10.74
N GLY A 63 8.79 10.97 -10.76
CA GLY A 63 10.11 11.04 -11.33
C GLY A 63 10.08 11.35 -12.81
N ASP A 64 9.20 10.72 -13.55
CA ASP A 64 9.06 10.98 -14.97
C ASP A 64 8.61 12.43 -15.21
N ALA A 65 7.72 12.91 -14.37
CA ALA A 65 7.23 14.29 -14.51
C ALA A 65 8.32 15.29 -14.25
N ARG A 66 9.24 14.97 -13.36
CA ARG A 66 10.35 15.85 -13.10
C ARG A 66 11.44 15.70 -14.09
N CYS A 67 11.47 14.64 -14.75
CA CYS A 67 12.32 14.48 -15.81
C CYS A 67 13.62 15.05 -15.70
N GLY A 68 14.49 14.75 -16.03
CA GLY A 68 15.69 15.36 -16.02
C GLY A 68 16.32 15.55 -14.78
N THR A 69 15.65 15.62 -13.88
CA THR A 69 16.32 15.92 -12.77
C THR A 69 16.97 14.75 -12.31
N LYS A 70 17.44 14.19 -12.37
CA LYS A 70 17.98 13.25 -11.97
C LYS A 70 18.87 13.05 -11.60
N VAL A 71 19.30 12.81 -11.22
CA VAL A 71 20.01 12.63 -10.84
C VAL A 71 20.65 11.98 -10.49
N ASN A 72 20.94 11.63 -10.24
CA ASN A 72 21.48 11.03 -9.83
C ASN A 72 22.21 10.73 -9.61
N ALA A 73 22.57 10.79 -9.56
CA ALA A 73 23.21 10.52 -9.32
C ALA A 73 23.79 10.27 -8.94
#